data_e63ac9f8266a560e27dcc8f9633acb54
#
_entry.id   e63ac9f8266a560e27dcc8f9633acb54
#
_cell.length_a   1.000
_cell.length_b   1.000
_cell.length_c   1.000
_cell.angle_alpha   90.00
_cell.angle_beta   90.00
_cell.angle_gamma   90.00
#
_symmetry.space_group_name_H-M   'P 1'
#
loop_
_entity.id
_entity.type
_entity.pdbx_description
1 polymer ?
#
loop_
_entity_poly.entity_id
_entity_poly.type
_entity_poly.pdbx_seq_one_letter_code
_entity_poly.pdbx_strand_id
1 'polypeptide(L)'
;ANDDNYNDEHGDKAVIPPKGRIIRIMTYNIYGARATSPANAADLDALAEVIRRQDPDFVTLNEVDVFTNRTGKDVHQARDLAAKLGMEWHFSKAIDRDGGEYGDAVLSKHPIIETRSYRLPCAASQPGEDRSLCVIRVEIDGKDLYVASTHLDHLSGDASRLVQANEIRRIRDTELDGDLILAGDLNAIPSSNVIATMTAFLTNVGTIDQYTFPSENPTRKIDYILYAPIGHFGVQNCTVVSRSDQQVDGVDASDHRPV
;
A
#
# COMPACT_ATOMS: atom_id res chain seq x y z
N ALA A 1 -12.81 -50.56 45.83
CA ALA A 1 -11.72 -49.58 45.82
C ALA A 1 -11.05 -49.64 44.48
N ASN A 2 -11.38 -48.78 43.57
CA ASN A 2 -10.55 -48.35 42.46
C ASN A 2 -11.15 -47.04 41.97
N ASP A 3 -10.45 -45.98 42.27
CA ASP A 3 -10.68 -44.66 41.73
C ASP A 3 -10.01 -44.60 40.36
N ASP A 4 -10.78 -44.54 39.30
CA ASP A 4 -10.30 -44.12 38.00
C ASP A 4 -10.60 -42.64 37.82
N ASN A 5 -9.62 -41.82 38.17
CA ASN A 5 -9.57 -40.44 37.78
C ASN A 5 -9.24 -40.32 36.27
N TYR A 6 -10.23 -40.14 35.45
CA TYR A 6 -10.08 -39.71 34.07
C TYR A 6 -10.02 -38.19 34.09
N ASN A 7 -8.80 -37.64 34.11
CA ASN A 7 -8.58 -36.22 33.83
C ASN A 7 -8.68 -36.00 32.32
N ASP A 8 -9.82 -35.49 31.89
CA ASP A 8 -10.02 -34.99 30.56
C ASP A 8 -9.42 -33.57 30.46
N GLU A 9 -8.11 -33.51 30.26
CA GLU A 9 -7.41 -32.25 29.95
C GLU A 9 -7.50 -31.92 28.44
N HIS A 10 -8.69 -31.69 27.93
CA HIS A 10 -8.88 -30.87 26.77
C HIS A 10 -9.12 -29.43 27.26
N GLY A 11 -8.07 -28.84 27.79
CA GLY A 11 -8.03 -27.41 28.00
C GLY A 11 -8.05 -26.72 26.64
N ASP A 12 -9.20 -26.17 26.25
CA ASP A 12 -9.26 -25.12 25.25
C ASP A 12 -8.23 -24.08 25.64
N LYS A 13 -7.11 -24.06 24.92
CA LYS A 13 -6.16 -22.96 25.01
C LYS A 13 -6.91 -21.74 24.55
N ALA A 14 -7.44 -20.98 25.48
CA ALA A 14 -7.99 -19.67 25.21
C ALA A 14 -6.92 -18.91 24.42
N VAL A 15 -7.21 -18.62 23.15
CA VAL A 15 -6.38 -17.74 22.35
C VAL A 15 -6.48 -16.38 23.00
N ILE A 16 -5.47 -16.03 23.81
CA ILE A 16 -5.36 -14.70 24.38
C ILE A 16 -5.09 -13.78 23.21
N PRO A 17 -5.99 -12.86 22.86
CA PRO A 17 -5.71 -11.92 21.77
C PRO A 17 -4.46 -11.15 22.13
N PRO A 18 -3.57 -10.85 21.15
CA PRO A 18 -2.36 -10.09 21.39
C PRO A 18 -2.72 -8.79 22.09
N LYS A 19 -1.98 -8.45 23.17
CA LYS A 19 -2.11 -7.17 23.86
C LYS A 19 -1.65 -6.07 22.88
N GLY A 20 -2.59 -5.45 22.19
CA GLY A 20 -2.29 -4.38 21.26
C GLY A 20 -3.49 -4.07 20.40
N ARG A 21 -3.45 -2.88 19.82
CA ARG A 21 -4.47 -2.42 18.89
C ARG A 21 -4.25 -3.07 17.53
N ILE A 22 -5.33 -3.53 16.91
CA ILE A 22 -5.31 -4.01 15.53
C ILE A 22 -5.37 -2.79 14.62
N ILE A 23 -4.44 -2.71 13.67
CA ILE A 23 -4.39 -1.72 12.61
C ILE A 23 -4.60 -2.45 11.29
N ARG A 24 -5.50 -1.91 10.44
CA ARG A 24 -5.78 -2.46 9.12
C ARG A 24 -5.18 -1.55 8.05
N ILE A 25 -4.30 -2.11 7.25
CA ILE A 25 -3.61 -1.42 6.15
C ILE A 25 -4.11 -1.99 4.84
N MET A 26 -4.40 -1.09 3.89
CA MET A 26 -4.71 -1.46 2.50
C MET A 26 -3.75 -0.74 1.57
N THR A 27 -3.15 -1.46 0.63
CA THR A 27 -2.38 -0.85 -0.46
C THR A 27 -3.10 -1.07 -1.78
N TYR A 28 -3.19 -0.03 -2.60
CA TYR A 28 -3.97 -0.08 -3.84
C TYR A 28 -3.38 0.83 -4.91
N ASN A 29 -2.85 0.23 -5.97
CA ASN A 29 -2.58 0.95 -7.20
C ASN A 29 -3.92 1.17 -7.91
N ILE A 30 -4.36 2.43 -8.05
CA ILE A 30 -5.72 2.77 -8.49
C ILE A 30 -5.84 3.02 -10.00
N TYR A 31 -4.75 2.95 -10.74
CA TYR A 31 -4.78 3.14 -12.20
C TYR A 31 -5.42 4.47 -12.62
N GLY A 32 -5.18 5.55 -11.87
CA GLY A 32 -5.81 6.85 -12.11
C GLY A 32 -7.33 6.83 -12.03
N ALA A 33 -7.90 5.92 -11.26
CA ALA A 33 -9.34 5.65 -11.17
C ALA A 33 -10.02 5.35 -12.52
N ARG A 34 -9.25 4.93 -13.53
CA ARG A 34 -9.76 4.78 -14.89
C ARG A 34 -10.46 3.48 -15.17
N ALA A 35 -10.69 2.63 -14.19
CA ALA A 35 -11.31 1.33 -14.31
C ALA A 35 -10.86 0.53 -15.57
N THR A 36 -11.05 -0.77 -15.58
CA THR A 36 -10.67 -1.61 -16.73
C THR A 36 -11.80 -1.76 -17.75
N SER A 37 -12.83 -0.92 -17.66
CA SER A 37 -13.93 -0.92 -18.64
C SER A 37 -13.50 -0.37 -20.00
N PRO A 38 -14.18 -0.72 -21.10
CA PRO A 38 -13.88 -0.19 -22.43
C PRO A 38 -13.94 1.34 -22.52
N ALA A 39 -14.74 1.98 -21.69
CA ALA A 39 -14.85 3.43 -21.63
C ALA A 39 -13.64 4.11 -20.97
N ASN A 40 -12.91 3.39 -20.15
CA ASN A 40 -11.72 3.86 -19.42
C ASN A 40 -11.93 5.23 -18.72
N ALA A 41 -13.16 5.47 -18.28
CA ALA A 41 -13.55 6.70 -17.61
C ALA A 41 -13.15 6.66 -16.13
N ALA A 42 -12.72 7.80 -15.61
CA ALA A 42 -12.38 7.90 -14.18
C ALA A 42 -13.62 7.70 -13.30
N ASP A 43 -13.51 6.83 -12.30
CA ASP A 43 -14.59 6.48 -11.38
C ASP A 43 -14.08 6.37 -9.94
N LEU A 44 -14.07 7.51 -9.24
CA LEU A 44 -13.67 7.55 -7.82
C LEU A 44 -14.71 6.92 -6.91
N ASP A 45 -15.98 6.92 -7.28
CA ASP A 45 -17.03 6.28 -6.47
C ASP A 45 -16.83 4.76 -6.42
N ALA A 46 -16.43 4.14 -7.53
CA ALA A 46 -16.09 2.72 -7.57
C ALA A 46 -14.92 2.39 -6.65
N LEU A 47 -13.85 3.18 -6.68
CA LEU A 47 -12.70 3.00 -5.78
C LEU A 47 -13.08 3.20 -4.32
N ALA A 48 -13.87 4.22 -4.02
CA ALA A 48 -14.36 4.46 -2.66
C ALA A 48 -15.16 3.27 -2.13
N GLU A 49 -15.99 2.67 -2.96
CA GLU A 49 -16.76 1.49 -2.58
C GLU A 49 -15.86 0.28 -2.29
N VAL A 50 -14.86 0.01 -3.13
CA VAL A 50 -13.90 -1.07 -2.92
C VAL A 50 -13.15 -0.89 -1.59
N ILE A 51 -12.67 0.33 -1.32
CA ILE A 51 -11.97 0.64 -0.07
C ILE A 51 -12.91 0.51 1.13
N ARG A 52 -14.13 1.04 1.03
CA ARG A 52 -15.12 1.00 2.10
C ARG A 52 -15.46 -0.43 2.53
N ARG A 53 -15.54 -1.36 1.58
CA ARG A 53 -15.79 -2.79 1.84
C ARG A 53 -14.73 -3.41 2.75
N GLN A 54 -13.49 -2.94 2.66
CA GLN A 54 -12.37 -3.45 3.45
C GLN A 54 -12.20 -2.74 4.80
N ASP A 55 -12.75 -1.55 4.94
CA ASP A 55 -12.69 -0.73 6.17
C ASP A 55 -11.27 -0.58 6.76
N PRO A 56 -10.29 -0.09 6.00
CA PRO A 56 -8.93 0.08 6.48
C PRO A 56 -8.77 1.32 7.37
N ASP A 57 -7.81 1.29 8.29
CA ASP A 57 -7.35 2.47 9.02
C ASP A 57 -6.52 3.38 8.13
N PHE A 58 -5.69 2.79 7.27
CA PHE A 58 -4.83 3.49 6.32
C PHE A 58 -4.94 2.87 4.94
N VAL A 59 -4.86 3.71 3.91
CA VAL A 59 -4.77 3.27 2.52
C VAL A 59 -3.56 3.93 1.88
N THR A 60 -2.67 3.13 1.32
CA THR A 60 -1.61 3.63 0.44
C THR A 60 -2.05 3.51 -1.01
N LEU A 61 -1.94 4.59 -1.76
CA LEU A 61 -2.41 4.68 -3.13
C LEU A 61 -1.25 4.97 -4.08
N ASN A 62 -1.25 4.31 -5.23
CA ASN A 62 -0.34 4.57 -6.34
C ASN A 62 -1.11 4.96 -7.61
N GLU A 63 -0.43 5.58 -8.56
CA GLU A 63 -1.01 6.08 -9.81
C GLU A 63 -2.20 7.02 -9.55
N VAL A 64 -1.94 8.00 -8.71
CA VAL A 64 -2.90 9.03 -8.29
C VAL A 64 -2.73 10.25 -9.19
N ASP A 65 -3.79 10.64 -9.89
CA ASP A 65 -3.84 11.85 -10.72
C ASP A 65 -4.35 13.05 -9.91
N VAL A 66 -3.74 14.20 -10.16
CA VAL A 66 -4.15 15.49 -9.58
C VAL A 66 -4.26 16.53 -10.69
N PHE A 67 -5.48 16.98 -10.96
CA PHE A 67 -5.79 18.03 -11.92
C PHE A 67 -5.30 17.74 -13.35
N THR A 68 -5.35 16.47 -13.78
CA THR A 68 -4.98 16.06 -15.13
C THR A 68 -6.12 16.25 -16.11
N ASN A 69 -5.80 16.43 -17.40
CA ASN A 69 -6.82 16.50 -18.44
C ASN A 69 -7.60 15.19 -18.56
N ARG A 70 -6.92 14.05 -18.43
CA ARG A 70 -7.51 12.71 -18.62
C ARG A 70 -8.49 12.30 -17.52
N THR A 71 -8.33 12.81 -16.30
CA THR A 71 -9.19 12.42 -15.17
C THR A 71 -9.96 13.58 -14.55
N GLY A 72 -9.73 14.81 -15.03
CA GLY A 72 -10.46 16.01 -14.64
C GLY A 72 -9.56 17.10 -14.07
N LYS A 73 -9.66 18.28 -14.65
CA LYS A 73 -8.84 19.44 -14.26
C LYS A 73 -9.15 19.94 -12.85
N ASP A 74 -10.32 19.63 -12.31
CA ASP A 74 -10.76 20.00 -10.97
C ASP A 74 -10.70 18.83 -9.98
N VAL A 75 -10.25 17.66 -10.44
CA VAL A 75 -10.22 16.43 -9.64
C VAL A 75 -8.84 16.23 -9.06
N HIS A 76 -8.76 16.29 -7.75
CA HIS A 76 -7.63 15.83 -6.96
C HIS A 76 -8.00 14.46 -6.40
N GLN A 77 -7.50 13.38 -7.00
CA GLN A 77 -7.99 12.03 -6.68
C GLN A 77 -7.79 11.64 -5.22
N ALA A 78 -6.66 12.00 -4.61
CA ALA A 78 -6.44 11.72 -3.18
C ALA A 78 -7.40 12.49 -2.28
N ARG A 79 -7.50 13.81 -2.46
CA ARG A 79 -8.41 14.67 -1.70
C ARG A 79 -9.86 14.22 -1.83
N ASP A 80 -10.30 13.99 -3.07
CA ASP A 80 -11.70 13.70 -3.37
C ASP A 80 -12.09 12.29 -2.88
N LEU A 81 -11.17 11.32 -3.02
CA LEU A 81 -11.36 9.98 -2.50
C LEU A 81 -11.42 9.97 -0.96
N ALA A 82 -10.53 10.72 -0.31
CA ALA A 82 -10.52 10.88 1.15
C ALA A 82 -11.84 11.49 1.64
N ALA A 83 -12.35 12.52 0.95
CA ALA A 83 -13.63 13.14 1.28
C ALA A 83 -14.80 12.13 1.23
N LYS A 84 -14.82 11.26 0.22
CA LYS A 84 -15.85 10.22 0.09
C LYS A 84 -15.78 9.19 1.23
N LEU A 85 -14.60 8.97 1.79
CA LEU A 85 -14.34 7.98 2.83
C LEU A 85 -14.31 8.55 4.25
N GLY A 86 -14.41 9.88 4.40
CA GLY A 86 -14.25 10.53 5.68
C GLY A 86 -12.85 10.40 6.27
N MET A 87 -11.83 10.37 5.44
CA MET A 87 -10.42 10.23 5.82
C MET A 87 -9.64 11.51 5.58
N GLU A 88 -8.53 11.68 6.30
CA GLU A 88 -7.51 12.68 5.98
C GLU A 88 -6.57 12.12 4.90
N TRP A 89 -5.79 12.99 4.26
CA TRP A 89 -4.96 12.60 3.14
C TRP A 89 -3.66 13.38 3.05
N HIS A 90 -2.65 12.77 2.42
CA HIS A 90 -1.44 13.42 1.93
C HIS A 90 -1.10 12.86 0.56
N PHE A 91 -0.72 13.74 -0.36
CA PHE A 91 -0.29 13.40 -1.71
C PHE A 91 1.15 13.87 -1.93
N SER A 92 1.97 13.03 -2.56
CA SER A 92 3.33 13.37 -2.99
C SER A 92 3.45 13.22 -4.50
N LYS A 93 3.81 14.31 -5.16
CA LYS A 93 4.05 14.31 -6.59
C LYS A 93 5.29 13.49 -6.93
N ALA A 94 5.17 12.62 -7.93
CA ALA A 94 6.30 11.96 -8.58
C ALA A 94 6.73 12.72 -9.83
N ILE A 95 5.79 13.01 -10.73
CA ILE A 95 6.01 13.72 -12.00
C ILE A 95 4.84 14.65 -12.32
N ASP A 96 5.08 15.60 -13.21
CA ASP A 96 4.01 16.28 -13.94
C ASP A 96 3.45 15.33 -14.99
N ARG A 97 2.13 15.36 -15.17
CA ARG A 97 1.46 14.51 -16.16
C ARG A 97 0.20 15.15 -16.68
N ASP A 98 0.06 15.16 -17.99
CA ASP A 98 -1.17 15.55 -18.71
C ASP A 98 -1.79 16.87 -18.16
N GLY A 99 -0.97 17.88 -17.96
CA GLY A 99 -1.38 19.20 -17.48
C GLY A 99 -1.62 19.29 -15.97
N GLY A 100 -1.41 18.23 -15.24
CA GLY A 100 -1.49 18.15 -13.79
C GLY A 100 -0.32 17.41 -13.17
N GLU A 101 -0.59 16.69 -12.11
CA GLU A 101 0.41 15.91 -11.37
C GLU A 101 0.00 14.44 -11.25
N TYR A 102 0.99 13.60 -11.01
CA TYR A 102 0.85 12.16 -10.84
C TYR A 102 1.81 11.68 -9.75
N GLY A 103 1.32 10.84 -8.85
CA GLY A 103 2.15 10.37 -7.74
C GLY A 103 1.46 9.37 -6.83
N ASP A 104 1.79 9.48 -5.57
CA ASP A 104 1.37 8.56 -4.52
C ASP A 104 0.66 9.31 -3.40
N ALA A 105 -0.19 8.58 -2.67
CA ALA A 105 -0.93 9.17 -1.56
C ALA A 105 -1.08 8.19 -0.40
N VAL A 106 -1.35 8.74 0.77
CA VAL A 106 -1.80 8.00 1.96
C VAL A 106 -3.10 8.60 2.44
N LEU A 107 -4.09 7.76 2.66
CA LEU A 107 -5.34 8.12 3.33
C LEU A 107 -5.33 7.56 4.75
N SER A 108 -5.88 8.29 5.70
CA SER A 108 -5.85 7.94 7.12
C SER A 108 -7.18 8.24 7.82
N LYS A 109 -7.69 7.27 8.59
CA LYS A 109 -8.76 7.50 9.56
C LYS A 109 -8.27 8.25 10.80
N HIS A 110 -6.97 8.20 11.07
CA HIS A 110 -6.36 8.85 12.22
C HIS A 110 -5.85 10.24 11.84
N PRO A 111 -5.89 11.22 12.76
CA PRO A 111 -5.36 12.55 12.48
C PRO A 111 -3.90 12.51 12.02
N ILE A 112 -3.62 13.16 10.91
CA ILE A 112 -2.26 13.30 10.38
C ILE A 112 -1.56 14.42 11.15
N ILE A 113 -0.46 14.08 11.82
CA ILE A 113 0.32 15.03 12.62
C ILE A 113 1.40 15.69 11.77
N GLU A 114 2.00 14.94 10.84
CA GLU A 114 3.09 15.41 9.99
C GLU A 114 3.01 14.73 8.63
N THR A 115 3.40 15.46 7.59
CA THR A 115 3.51 14.96 6.22
C THR A 115 4.92 15.18 5.70
N ARG A 116 5.43 14.21 4.93
CA ARG A 116 6.72 14.31 4.22
C ARG A 116 6.60 13.76 2.81
N SER A 117 7.39 14.30 1.90
CA SER A 117 7.49 13.87 0.52
C SER A 117 8.95 13.76 0.13
N TYR A 118 9.33 12.62 -0.45
CA TYR A 118 10.70 12.37 -0.89
C TYR A 118 10.70 11.97 -2.36
N ARG A 119 11.66 12.49 -3.10
CA ARG A 119 11.90 12.08 -4.48
C ARG A 119 12.69 10.78 -4.50
N LEU A 120 12.25 9.84 -5.35
CA LEU A 120 13.00 8.61 -5.64
C LEU A 120 13.49 8.67 -7.10
N PRO A 121 14.76 9.01 -7.34
CA PRO A 121 15.26 9.18 -8.69
C PRO A 121 15.51 7.85 -9.39
N CYS A 122 15.55 7.89 -10.73
CA CYS A 122 16.01 6.78 -11.54
C CYS A 122 17.54 6.65 -11.51
N ALA A 123 18.05 5.47 -11.88
CA ALA A 123 19.46 5.29 -12.16
C ALA A 123 19.86 6.07 -13.41
N ALA A 124 21.09 6.64 -13.42
CA ALA A 124 21.61 7.33 -14.59
C ALA A 124 21.72 6.41 -15.81
N SER A 125 21.98 5.11 -15.58
CA SER A 125 22.05 4.08 -16.62
C SER A 125 20.68 3.63 -17.15
N GLN A 126 19.60 3.95 -16.47
CA GLN A 126 18.26 3.57 -16.84
C GLN A 126 17.29 4.73 -16.55
N PRO A 127 17.32 5.80 -17.32
CA PRO A 127 16.42 6.93 -17.14
C PRO A 127 14.97 6.52 -17.35
N GLY A 128 14.08 7.08 -16.56
CA GLY A 128 12.66 6.80 -16.58
C GLY A 128 11.90 7.87 -15.80
N GLU A 129 10.71 7.51 -15.33
CA GLU A 129 9.91 8.40 -14.52
C GLU A 129 10.44 8.44 -13.09
N ASP A 130 10.63 9.63 -12.53
CA ASP A 130 10.87 9.78 -11.10
C ASP A 130 9.68 9.21 -10.31
N ARG A 131 9.98 8.68 -9.14
CA ARG A 131 8.99 8.17 -8.19
C ARG A 131 8.99 9.01 -6.91
N SER A 132 8.06 8.72 -6.03
CA SER A 132 7.96 9.39 -4.73
C SER A 132 7.79 8.41 -3.59
N LEU A 133 8.23 8.83 -2.41
CA LEU A 133 7.88 8.24 -1.14
C LEU A 133 6.99 9.24 -0.40
N CYS A 134 5.71 8.89 -0.23
CA CYS A 134 4.70 9.72 0.40
C CYS A 134 4.51 9.25 1.84
N VAL A 135 4.80 10.10 2.82
CA VAL A 135 4.86 9.71 4.22
C VAL A 135 3.93 10.56 5.06
N ILE A 136 3.18 9.92 5.94
CA ILE A 136 2.49 10.58 7.05
C ILE A 136 3.01 10.06 8.38
N ARG A 137 2.90 10.88 9.42
CA ARG A 137 3.06 10.45 10.80
C ARG A 137 1.74 10.65 11.52
N VAL A 138 1.32 9.61 12.23
CA VAL A 138 0.15 9.60 13.11
C VAL A 138 0.57 9.17 14.50
N GLU A 139 -0.30 9.37 15.48
CA GLU A 139 -0.14 8.87 16.83
C GLU A 139 -1.28 7.89 17.13
N ILE A 140 -0.91 6.68 17.54
CA ILE A 140 -1.86 5.63 17.91
C ILE A 140 -1.53 5.16 19.32
N ASP A 141 -2.49 5.34 20.23
CA ASP A 141 -2.33 4.98 21.65
C ASP A 141 -1.04 5.57 22.26
N GLY A 142 -0.74 6.83 21.94
CA GLY A 142 0.40 7.56 22.45
C GLY A 142 1.73 7.23 21.77
N LYS A 143 1.74 6.44 20.70
CA LYS A 143 2.94 6.05 19.95
C LYS A 143 2.91 6.59 18.53
N ASP A 144 4.05 7.10 18.08
CA ASP A 144 4.21 7.55 16.70
C ASP A 144 4.28 6.37 15.75
N LEU A 145 3.61 6.50 14.61
CA LEU A 145 3.65 5.58 13.49
C LEU A 145 3.82 6.37 12.19
N TYR A 146 4.82 6.01 11.40
CA TYR A 146 4.94 6.44 10.02
C TYR A 146 4.21 5.46 9.11
N VAL A 147 3.42 5.99 8.18
CA VAL A 147 2.80 5.22 7.09
C VAL A 147 3.24 5.83 5.78
N ALA A 148 3.78 5.01 4.91
CA ALA A 148 4.38 5.46 3.65
C ALA A 148 3.82 4.69 2.46
N SER A 149 3.58 5.43 1.37
CA SER A 149 3.18 4.91 0.07
C SER A 149 4.30 5.13 -0.94
N THR A 150 4.58 4.11 -1.74
CA THR A 150 5.58 4.22 -2.81
C THR A 150 5.20 3.37 -4.02
N HIS A 151 5.76 3.76 -5.17
CA HIS A 151 5.61 3.08 -6.45
C HIS A 151 6.98 3.10 -7.14
N LEU A 152 7.59 1.94 -7.33
CA LEU A 152 8.90 1.86 -7.94
C LEU A 152 8.80 1.83 -9.46
N ASP A 153 9.93 2.08 -10.12
CA ASP A 153 10.07 2.08 -11.58
C ASP A 153 9.54 0.79 -12.21
N HIS A 154 8.98 0.88 -13.42
CA HIS A 154 8.32 -0.22 -14.12
C HIS A 154 9.12 -0.80 -15.30
N LEU A 155 10.27 -0.22 -15.62
CA LEU A 155 11.06 -0.67 -16.77
C LEU A 155 11.54 -2.12 -16.60
N SER A 156 11.86 -2.79 -17.71
CA SER A 156 12.25 -4.21 -17.68
C SER A 156 13.53 -4.48 -16.91
N GLY A 157 14.52 -3.58 -16.98
CA GLY A 157 15.71 -3.63 -16.13
C GLY A 157 15.43 -3.11 -14.73
N ASP A 158 16.15 -3.59 -13.74
CA ASP A 158 15.92 -3.28 -12.31
C ASP A 158 16.84 -2.18 -11.74
N ALA A 159 17.70 -1.56 -12.55
CA ALA A 159 18.68 -0.60 -12.06
C ALA A 159 18.03 0.58 -11.33
N SER A 160 16.98 1.17 -11.90
CA SER A 160 16.27 2.28 -11.26
C SER A 160 15.52 1.84 -10.01
N ARG A 161 14.89 0.66 -10.04
CA ARG A 161 14.24 0.12 -8.83
C ARG A 161 15.23 -0.12 -7.69
N LEU A 162 16.44 -0.59 -7.99
CA LEU A 162 17.48 -0.79 -6.99
C LEU A 162 17.96 0.55 -6.39
N VAL A 163 18.16 1.58 -7.22
CA VAL A 163 18.48 2.92 -6.76
C VAL A 163 17.37 3.45 -5.84
N GLN A 164 16.12 3.29 -6.24
CA GLN A 164 14.97 3.74 -5.47
C GLN A 164 14.82 2.98 -4.14
N ALA A 165 15.03 1.67 -4.16
CA ALA A 165 15.00 0.85 -2.94
C ALA A 165 16.10 1.25 -1.95
N ASN A 166 17.30 1.50 -2.42
CA ASN A 166 18.42 1.97 -1.59
C ASN A 166 18.18 3.37 -1.05
N GLU A 167 17.55 4.25 -1.82
CA GLU A 167 17.17 5.60 -1.35
C GLU A 167 16.09 5.50 -0.25
N ILE A 168 15.13 4.62 -0.36
CA ILE A 168 14.15 4.36 0.70
C ILE A 168 14.86 3.91 1.98
N ARG A 169 15.84 3.00 1.88
CA ARG A 169 16.63 2.57 3.04
C ARG A 169 17.36 3.73 3.70
N ARG A 170 18.00 4.59 2.90
CA ARG A 170 18.69 5.78 3.41
C ARG A 170 17.71 6.69 4.15
N ILE A 171 16.55 6.96 3.58
CA ILE A 171 15.50 7.79 4.21
C ILE A 171 15.03 7.14 5.51
N ARG A 172 14.78 5.85 5.51
CA ARG A 172 14.40 5.11 6.72
C ARG A 172 15.44 5.28 7.81
N ASP A 173 16.71 5.07 7.48
CA ASP A 173 17.79 5.06 8.46
C ASP A 173 18.10 6.45 9.02
N THR A 174 17.91 7.51 8.21
CA THR A 174 18.30 8.87 8.58
C THR A 174 17.15 9.78 9.00
N GLU A 175 15.92 9.51 8.58
CA GLU A 175 14.80 10.45 8.75
C GLU A 175 13.52 9.84 9.31
N LEU A 176 13.30 8.54 9.17
CA LEU A 176 12.07 7.87 9.60
C LEU A 176 12.35 6.87 10.73
N ASP A 177 12.86 7.36 11.85
CA ASP A 177 13.13 6.51 13.02
C ASP A 177 11.84 6.04 13.71
N GLY A 178 11.84 4.81 14.20
CA GLY A 178 10.70 4.22 14.91
C GLY A 178 9.85 3.29 14.04
N ASP A 179 8.57 3.19 14.36
CA ASP A 179 7.64 2.30 13.70
C ASP A 179 7.24 2.85 12.33
N LEU A 180 7.38 2.01 11.31
CA LEU A 180 7.07 2.35 9.92
C LEU A 180 6.29 1.22 9.27
N ILE A 181 5.21 1.57 8.58
CA ILE A 181 4.54 0.72 7.61
C ILE A 181 4.73 1.35 6.23
N LEU A 182 5.28 0.59 5.31
CA LEU A 182 5.53 1.02 3.94
C LEU A 182 4.85 0.05 2.99
N ALA A 183 4.02 0.57 2.10
CA ALA A 183 3.28 -0.27 1.18
C ALA A 183 3.19 0.36 -0.21
N GLY A 184 2.97 -0.46 -1.22
CA GLY A 184 2.77 0.00 -2.58
C GLY A 184 3.13 -1.01 -3.64
N ASP A 185 3.11 -0.52 -4.87
CA ASP A 185 3.50 -1.24 -6.07
C ASP A 185 5.02 -1.14 -6.26
N LEU A 186 5.72 -2.21 -5.96
CA LEU A 186 7.19 -2.26 -6.08
C LEU A 186 7.66 -2.72 -7.46
N ASN A 187 6.74 -3.07 -8.36
CA ASN A 187 7.06 -3.56 -9.70
C ASN A 187 8.14 -4.65 -9.72
N ALA A 188 8.13 -5.51 -8.71
CA ALA A 188 9.15 -6.53 -8.49
C ALA A 188 8.53 -7.77 -7.87
N ILE A 189 8.88 -8.93 -8.38
CA ILE A 189 8.41 -10.22 -7.83
C ILE A 189 9.20 -10.61 -6.58
N PRO A 190 8.67 -11.50 -5.72
CA PRO A 190 9.29 -11.85 -4.43
C PRO A 190 10.73 -12.36 -4.52
N SER A 191 11.10 -13.04 -5.62
CA SER A 191 12.45 -13.59 -5.83
C SER A 191 13.46 -12.58 -6.39
N SER A 192 13.04 -11.33 -6.65
CA SER A 192 13.89 -10.32 -7.25
C SER A 192 14.93 -9.75 -6.30
N ASN A 193 16.02 -9.19 -6.87
CA ASN A 193 17.01 -8.43 -6.10
C ASN A 193 16.42 -7.18 -5.44
N VAL A 194 15.40 -6.58 -6.05
CA VAL A 194 14.68 -5.42 -5.49
C VAL A 194 14.03 -5.79 -4.17
N ILE A 195 13.30 -6.89 -4.13
CA ILE A 195 12.65 -7.34 -2.90
C ILE A 195 13.67 -7.81 -1.87
N ALA A 196 14.75 -8.46 -2.28
CA ALA A 196 15.85 -8.79 -1.38
C ALA A 196 16.46 -7.53 -0.72
N THR A 197 16.61 -6.44 -1.48
CA THR A 197 17.07 -5.16 -0.96
C THR A 197 16.08 -4.57 0.04
N MET A 198 14.80 -4.58 -0.26
CA MET A 198 13.75 -4.06 0.63
C MET A 198 13.64 -4.89 1.91
N THR A 199 13.71 -6.21 1.82
CA THR A 199 13.57 -7.10 2.98
C THR A 199 14.84 -7.22 3.82
N ALA A 200 15.93 -6.60 3.40
CA ALA A 200 17.12 -6.43 4.25
C ALA A 200 16.86 -5.48 5.44
N PHE A 201 15.89 -4.57 5.33
CA PHE A 201 15.56 -3.60 6.40
C PHE A 201 14.07 -3.51 6.75
N LEU A 202 13.20 -4.22 6.02
CA LEU A 202 11.76 -4.28 6.25
C LEU A 202 11.29 -5.73 6.30
N THR A 203 10.27 -6.01 7.10
CA THR A 203 9.60 -7.30 7.08
C THR A 203 8.46 -7.28 6.06
N ASN A 204 8.43 -8.26 5.16
CA ASN A 204 7.32 -8.48 4.24
C ASN A 204 6.18 -9.19 4.97
N VAL A 205 4.99 -8.62 4.89
CA VAL A 205 3.81 -9.11 5.61
C VAL A 205 3.16 -10.30 4.90
N GLY A 206 3.17 -10.31 3.57
CA GLY A 206 2.47 -11.31 2.78
C GLY A 206 3.30 -12.51 2.37
N THR A 207 2.69 -13.43 1.64
CA THR A 207 3.31 -14.63 1.07
C THR A 207 3.65 -14.44 -0.41
N ILE A 208 4.51 -15.31 -0.94
CA ILE A 208 5.03 -15.19 -2.30
C ILE A 208 4.02 -15.51 -3.40
N ASP A 209 2.91 -16.16 -3.06
CA ASP A 209 1.86 -16.61 -3.98
C ASP A 209 0.62 -15.70 -3.97
N GLN A 210 0.70 -14.56 -3.31
CA GLN A 210 -0.38 -13.56 -3.26
C GLN A 210 -0.34 -12.65 -4.49
N TYR A 211 -0.76 -13.16 -5.63
CA TYR A 211 -0.73 -12.42 -6.89
C TYR A 211 -1.69 -11.24 -6.91
N THR A 212 -1.23 -10.08 -7.37
CA THR A 212 -1.96 -8.81 -7.32
C THR A 212 -2.23 -8.19 -8.69
N PHE A 213 -1.53 -8.68 -9.73
CA PHE A 213 -1.59 -8.09 -11.07
C PHE A 213 -1.49 -9.15 -12.17
N PRO A 214 -2.22 -8.99 -13.28
CA PRO A 214 -3.34 -8.06 -13.48
C PRO A 214 -4.60 -8.48 -12.70
N SER A 215 -5.54 -7.55 -12.51
CA SER A 215 -6.72 -7.79 -11.67
C SER A 215 -7.62 -8.92 -12.17
N GLU A 216 -7.76 -9.05 -13.50
CA GLU A 216 -8.63 -10.06 -14.11
C GLU A 216 -8.11 -11.49 -13.89
N ASN A 217 -6.84 -11.71 -14.12
CA ASN A 217 -6.19 -13.01 -13.97
C ASN A 217 -4.78 -12.81 -13.40
N PRO A 218 -4.64 -12.65 -12.10
CA PRO A 218 -3.35 -12.34 -11.50
C PRO A 218 -2.31 -13.42 -11.75
N THR A 219 -1.13 -12.98 -12.19
CA THR A 219 0.01 -13.85 -12.48
C THR A 219 1.28 -13.45 -11.74
N ARG A 220 1.28 -12.25 -11.11
CA ARG A 220 2.45 -11.69 -10.42
C ARG A 220 2.06 -11.05 -9.10
N LYS A 221 2.92 -11.20 -8.11
CA LYS A 221 2.89 -10.40 -6.90
C LYS A 221 3.85 -9.23 -7.07
N ILE A 222 3.31 -8.02 -7.14
CA ILE A 222 4.08 -6.77 -7.24
C ILE A 222 3.64 -5.71 -6.23
N ASP A 223 2.54 -5.90 -5.55
CA ASP A 223 2.04 -5.03 -4.49
C ASP A 223 2.35 -5.64 -3.12
N TYR A 224 2.89 -4.82 -2.22
CA TYR A 224 3.44 -5.28 -0.94
C TYR A 224 3.04 -4.38 0.20
N ILE A 225 2.92 -4.99 1.38
CA ILE A 225 2.91 -4.32 2.67
C ILE A 225 4.12 -4.79 3.45
N LEU A 226 4.95 -3.84 3.91
CA LEU A 226 6.16 -4.11 4.65
C LEU A 226 6.21 -3.21 5.89
N TYR A 227 7.03 -3.57 6.87
CA TYR A 227 7.18 -2.75 8.07
C TYR A 227 8.60 -2.79 8.64
N ALA A 228 8.91 -1.78 9.44
CA ALA A 228 10.11 -1.70 10.26
C ALA A 228 9.74 -1.25 11.69
N PRO A 229 10.52 -1.56 12.71
CA PRO A 229 11.71 -2.44 12.70
C PRO A 229 11.38 -3.87 12.31
N ILE A 230 12.37 -4.63 11.85
CA ILE A 230 12.20 -6.04 11.46
C ILE A 230 11.57 -6.85 12.60
N GLY A 231 10.49 -7.58 12.29
CA GLY A 231 9.81 -8.47 13.23
C GLY A 231 9.02 -7.76 14.34
N HIS A 232 8.87 -6.43 14.27
CA HIS A 232 8.28 -5.62 15.34
C HIS A 232 6.77 -5.82 15.50
N PHE A 233 6.03 -5.97 14.41
CA PHE A 233 4.58 -6.13 14.45
C PHE A 233 4.16 -7.60 14.37
N GLY A 234 3.08 -7.93 15.07
CA GLY A 234 2.37 -9.19 14.85
C GLY A 234 1.42 -9.06 13.65
N VAL A 235 1.48 -10.00 12.72
CA VAL A 235 0.56 -10.04 11.58
C VAL A 235 -0.57 -11.01 11.90
N GLN A 236 -1.80 -10.52 11.93
CA GLN A 236 -2.96 -11.38 12.13
C GLN A 236 -3.48 -11.97 10.83
N ASN A 237 -3.47 -11.18 9.75
CA ASN A 237 -3.97 -11.59 8.45
C ASN A 237 -3.35 -10.71 7.36
N CYS A 238 -3.12 -11.29 6.20
CA CYS A 238 -2.74 -10.57 4.99
C CYS A 238 -3.38 -11.28 3.80
N THR A 239 -4.26 -10.59 3.10
CA THR A 239 -5.00 -11.14 1.96
C THR A 239 -4.99 -10.20 0.77
N VAL A 240 -5.01 -10.78 -0.42
CA VAL A 240 -5.33 -10.07 -1.66
C VAL A 240 -6.84 -10.02 -1.79
N VAL A 241 -7.39 -8.85 -2.04
CA VAL A 241 -8.83 -8.66 -2.22
C VAL A 241 -9.28 -9.43 -3.46
N SER A 242 -10.37 -10.20 -3.33
CA SER A 242 -10.91 -10.98 -4.44
C SER A 242 -11.38 -10.07 -5.59
N ARG A 243 -11.43 -10.62 -6.80
CA ARG A 243 -11.91 -9.86 -7.95
C ARG A 243 -13.33 -9.34 -7.74
N SER A 244 -14.22 -10.16 -7.19
CA SER A 244 -15.62 -9.75 -6.93
C SER A 244 -15.72 -8.60 -5.92
N ASP A 245 -14.85 -8.56 -4.90
CA ASP A 245 -14.81 -7.47 -3.92
C ASP A 245 -14.12 -6.21 -4.46
N GLN A 246 -13.36 -6.32 -5.52
CA GLN A 246 -12.70 -5.22 -6.25
C GLN A 246 -13.54 -4.73 -7.44
N GLN A 247 -14.65 -5.38 -7.76
CA GLN A 247 -15.57 -4.98 -8.80
C GLN A 247 -16.73 -4.13 -8.26
N VAL A 248 -17.12 -3.14 -9.07
CA VAL A 248 -18.34 -2.37 -8.88
C VAL A 248 -19.13 -2.43 -10.18
N ASP A 249 -20.39 -2.86 -10.11
CA ASP A 249 -21.24 -3.08 -11.29
C ASP A 249 -20.60 -4.02 -12.32
N GLY A 250 -19.89 -5.05 -11.84
CA GLY A 250 -19.22 -6.04 -12.69
C GLY A 250 -17.94 -5.57 -13.38
N VAL A 251 -17.42 -4.39 -13.02
CA VAL A 251 -16.21 -3.80 -13.61
C VAL A 251 -15.11 -3.72 -12.55
N ASP A 252 -13.91 -4.17 -12.90
CA ASP A 252 -12.73 -4.02 -12.05
C ASP A 252 -12.42 -2.52 -11.87
N ALA A 253 -12.35 -2.06 -10.63
CA ALA A 253 -12.10 -0.64 -10.32
C ALA A 253 -10.66 -0.19 -10.64
N SER A 254 -9.73 -1.14 -10.71
CA SER A 254 -8.33 -0.94 -11.11
C SER A 254 -7.81 -2.17 -11.85
N ASP A 255 -6.68 -2.04 -12.54
CA ASP A 255 -5.93 -3.16 -13.12
C ASP A 255 -5.08 -3.93 -12.10
N HIS A 256 -5.01 -3.45 -10.87
CA HIS A 256 -4.44 -4.16 -9.71
C HIS A 256 -5.53 -4.64 -8.76
N ARG A 257 -5.24 -5.73 -8.04
CA ARG A 257 -6.00 -6.10 -6.84
C ARG A 257 -5.34 -5.48 -5.61
N PRO A 258 -6.10 -4.86 -4.70
CA PRO A 258 -5.52 -4.35 -3.45
C PRO A 258 -5.13 -5.49 -2.49
N VAL A 259 -4.23 -5.16 -1.60
CA VAL A 259 -3.81 -6.04 -0.50
C VAL A 259 -4.17 -5.41 0.84
#